data_5a3b92b92e2bf248a8a8bbc69b139da0
#
_entry.id   5a3b92b92e2bf248a8a8bbc69b139da0
#
_cell.length_a   1.000
_cell.length_b   1.000
_cell.length_c   1.000
_cell.angle_alpha   90.00
_cell.angle_beta   90.00
_cell.angle_gamma   90.00
#
_symmetry.space_group_name_H-M   'P 1'
#
loop_
_entity.id
_entity.type
_entity.pdbx_description
1 polymer ?
#
loop_
_entity_poly.entity_id
_entity_poly.type
_entity_poly.pdbx_seq_one_letter_code
_entity_poly.pdbx_strand_id
1 'polypeptide(L)'
;MKDLKEKGLDENTIIFFFSDHGGCIPRGKGYLYESGLRVPLIVYFPPKWQHLANNATGKEYSLVNFTDLGPTVLSLSDIKPPKHMQGRALYGKFASREKRTMQFALAANQLHHFMPVRAVTDGHFKYIRSYI
;
A
#
# COMPACT_ATOMS: atom_id res chain seq x y z
N MET A 1 1.44 -14.23 14.60
CA MET A 1 1.39 -13.69 15.98
C MET A 1 1.89 -14.70 17.02
N LYS A 2 1.42 -15.96 17.01
CA LYS A 2 1.84 -16.98 17.98
C LYS A 2 3.36 -17.14 18.03
N ASP A 3 4.01 -17.36 16.89
CA ASP A 3 5.46 -17.55 16.80
C ASP A 3 6.28 -16.34 17.29
N LEU A 4 5.77 -15.11 17.06
CA LEU A 4 6.42 -13.91 17.57
C LEU A 4 6.37 -13.85 19.09
N LYS A 5 5.23 -14.21 19.69
CA LYS A 5 5.08 -14.28 21.14
C LYS A 5 6.00 -15.33 21.76
N GLU A 6 6.04 -16.52 21.18
CA GLU A 6 6.91 -17.62 21.65
C GLU A 6 8.40 -17.23 21.59
N LYS A 7 8.78 -16.32 20.70
CA LYS A 7 10.14 -15.81 20.54
C LYS A 7 10.39 -14.49 21.29
N GLY A 8 9.39 -13.93 21.98
CA GLY A 8 9.51 -12.66 22.70
C GLY A 8 9.72 -11.44 21.78
N LEU A 9 9.27 -11.51 20.51
CA LEU A 9 9.46 -10.46 19.52
C LEU A 9 8.21 -9.61 19.29
N ASP A 10 7.06 -10.03 19.77
CA ASP A 10 5.75 -9.42 19.48
C ASP A 10 5.60 -7.99 20.00
N GLU A 11 6.23 -7.67 21.13
CA GLU A 11 6.21 -6.30 21.69
C GLU A 11 7.11 -5.31 20.94
N ASN A 12 8.02 -5.81 20.11
CA ASN A 12 9.01 -4.98 19.42
C ASN A 12 8.94 -5.08 17.89
N THR A 13 7.85 -5.64 17.35
CA THR A 13 7.72 -5.86 15.90
C THR A 13 6.48 -5.18 15.35
N ILE A 14 6.65 -4.21 14.44
CA ILE A 14 5.58 -3.67 13.60
C ILE A 14 5.36 -4.64 12.45
N ILE A 15 4.08 -5.00 12.19
CA ILE A 15 3.75 -6.02 11.18
C ILE A 15 2.97 -5.38 10.04
N PHE A 16 3.44 -5.59 8.81
CA PHE A 16 2.73 -5.29 7.57
C PHE A 16 2.24 -6.59 6.96
N PHE A 17 0.94 -6.71 6.78
CA PHE A 17 0.32 -7.82 6.08
C PHE A 17 -0.42 -7.28 4.85
N PHE A 18 -0.04 -7.74 3.67
CA PHE A 18 -0.63 -7.31 2.40
C PHE A 18 -0.50 -8.39 1.33
N SER A 19 -1.27 -8.25 0.25
CA SER A 19 -1.11 -9.04 -0.98
C SER A 19 -0.45 -8.17 -2.05
N ASP A 20 0.34 -8.78 -2.92
CA ASP A 20 1.01 -8.12 -4.04
C ASP A 20 0.04 -7.75 -5.19
N HIS A 21 -1.03 -8.53 -5.36
CA HIS A 21 -2.09 -8.31 -6.34
C HIS A 21 -3.39 -9.00 -5.90
N GLY A 22 -4.47 -8.75 -6.62
CA GLY A 22 -5.74 -9.43 -6.41
C GLY A 22 -5.72 -10.91 -6.81
N GLY A 23 -6.78 -11.64 -6.49
CA GLY A 23 -6.89 -13.07 -6.74
C GLY A 23 -6.80 -13.48 -8.21
N CYS A 24 -6.49 -14.74 -8.46
CA CYS A 24 -6.50 -15.36 -9.80
C CYS A 24 -7.96 -15.66 -10.25
N ILE A 25 -8.78 -14.64 -10.34
CA ILE A 25 -10.17 -14.65 -10.78
C ILE A 25 -10.32 -13.77 -12.02
N PRO A 26 -11.43 -13.86 -12.78
CA PRO A 26 -11.70 -12.95 -13.89
C PRO A 26 -11.56 -11.49 -13.46
N ARG A 27 -10.84 -10.68 -14.26
CA ARG A 27 -10.52 -9.27 -13.96
C ARG A 27 -9.65 -9.05 -12.69
N GLY A 28 -9.06 -10.10 -12.14
CA GLY A 28 -8.19 -10.06 -10.96
C GLY A 28 -6.72 -9.80 -11.31
N LYS A 29 -5.85 -10.79 -11.01
CA LYS A 29 -4.40 -10.69 -11.28
C LYS A 29 -4.10 -10.24 -12.71
N GLY A 30 -3.25 -9.20 -12.84
CA GLY A 30 -2.82 -8.65 -14.13
C GLY A 30 -3.75 -7.60 -14.73
N TYR A 31 -4.94 -7.38 -14.18
CA TYR A 31 -5.90 -6.41 -14.67
C TYR A 31 -6.02 -5.20 -13.74
N LEU A 32 -6.40 -4.02 -14.31
CA LEU A 32 -6.53 -2.76 -13.58
C LEU A 32 -7.93 -2.53 -12.97
N TYR A 33 -8.72 -3.59 -12.83
CA TYR A 33 -10.00 -3.55 -12.11
C TYR A 33 -9.77 -3.59 -10.58
N GLU A 34 -10.81 -3.29 -9.81
CA GLU A 34 -10.73 -3.33 -8.34
C GLU A 34 -10.29 -4.70 -7.82
N SER A 35 -10.82 -5.79 -8.42
CA SER A 35 -10.43 -7.15 -8.07
C SER A 35 -8.94 -7.48 -8.29
N GLY A 36 -8.25 -6.70 -9.13
CA GLY A 36 -6.82 -6.83 -9.37
C GLY A 36 -5.96 -5.88 -8.51
N LEU A 37 -6.45 -4.68 -8.25
CA LEU A 37 -5.67 -3.59 -7.63
C LEU A 37 -5.97 -3.39 -6.15
N ARG A 38 -7.21 -3.59 -5.72
CA ARG A 38 -7.59 -3.40 -4.33
C ARG A 38 -7.27 -4.64 -3.52
N VAL A 39 -6.15 -4.57 -2.82
CA VAL A 39 -5.62 -5.66 -1.99
C VAL A 39 -5.70 -5.28 -0.51
N PRO A 40 -5.74 -6.27 0.40
CA PRO A 40 -5.65 -5.97 1.83
C PRO A 40 -4.29 -5.33 2.16
N LEU A 41 -4.32 -4.34 3.04
CA LEU A 41 -3.15 -3.81 3.72
C LEU A 41 -3.51 -3.63 5.19
N ILE A 42 -2.89 -4.43 6.05
CA ILE A 42 -3.07 -4.35 7.49
C ILE A 42 -1.72 -3.99 8.10
N VAL A 43 -1.70 -2.96 8.94
CA VAL A 43 -0.51 -2.57 9.69
C VAL A 43 -0.82 -2.68 11.18
N TYR A 44 -0.07 -3.53 11.87
CA TYR A 44 -0.16 -3.71 13.31
C TYR A 44 1.00 -3.01 14.00
N PHE A 45 0.67 -2.20 14.99
CA PHE A 45 1.61 -1.59 15.90
C PHE A 45 1.45 -2.20 17.29
N PRO A 46 2.49 -2.79 17.87
CA PRO A 46 2.44 -3.19 19.26
C PRO A 46 2.35 -1.94 20.18
N PRO A 47 1.87 -2.08 21.43
CA PRO A 47 1.68 -0.94 22.33
C PRO A 47 2.89 -0.01 22.43
N LYS A 48 4.10 -0.55 22.45
CA LYS A 48 5.35 0.18 22.48
C LYS A 48 5.50 1.18 21.33
N TRP A 49 5.04 0.83 20.13
CA TRP A 49 5.19 1.61 18.90
C TRP A 49 3.90 2.27 18.42
N GLN A 50 2.82 2.19 19.22
CA GLN A 50 1.52 2.75 18.85
C GLN A 50 1.57 4.27 18.57
N HIS A 51 2.47 5.01 19.21
CA HIS A 51 2.66 6.43 18.98
C HIS A 51 3.11 6.76 17.53
N LEU A 52 3.72 5.81 16.81
CA LEU A 52 4.14 5.98 15.42
C LEU A 52 2.97 5.83 14.41
N ALA A 53 1.83 5.31 14.85
CA ALA A 53 0.64 5.15 14.02
C ALA A 53 -0.07 6.49 13.73
N ASN A 54 0.37 7.61 14.31
CA ASN A 54 -0.20 8.94 14.09
C ASN A 54 -1.71 9.01 14.38
N ASN A 55 -2.15 8.32 15.45
CA ASN A 55 -3.56 8.18 15.86
C ASN A 55 -4.44 7.40 14.86
N ALA A 56 -3.86 6.73 13.86
CA ALA A 56 -4.61 5.86 12.97
C ALA A 56 -5.09 4.62 13.74
N THR A 57 -6.40 4.41 13.79
CA THR A 57 -7.04 3.23 14.39
C THR A 57 -8.22 2.77 13.53
N GLY A 58 -8.43 1.45 13.48
CA GLY A 58 -9.53 0.87 12.72
C GLY A 58 -9.31 0.89 11.21
N LYS A 59 -10.36 1.18 10.43
CA LYS A 59 -10.31 1.17 8.96
C LYS A 59 -9.95 2.54 8.41
N GLU A 60 -8.98 2.58 7.51
CA GLU A 60 -8.61 3.77 6.74
C GLU A 60 -9.06 3.59 5.29
N TYR A 61 -9.66 4.62 4.71
CA TYR A 61 -10.19 4.63 3.34
C TYR A 61 -9.37 5.49 2.38
N SER A 62 -8.22 5.97 2.80
CA SER A 62 -7.31 6.75 1.96
C SER A 62 -6.74 5.92 0.82
N LEU A 63 -6.49 6.56 -0.32
CA LEU A 63 -5.77 5.95 -1.42
C LEU A 63 -4.31 5.72 -1.03
N VAL A 64 -3.89 4.46 -1.02
CA VAL A 64 -2.54 3.99 -0.68
C VAL A 64 -2.02 3.11 -1.81
N ASN A 65 -0.73 3.14 -2.08
CA ASN A 65 -0.11 2.19 -3.00
C ASN A 65 1.25 1.70 -2.50
N PHE A 66 1.82 0.69 -3.16
CA PHE A 66 3.06 0.05 -2.70
C PHE A 66 4.29 0.96 -2.73
N THR A 67 4.28 2.01 -3.54
CA THR A 67 5.36 3.01 -3.51
C THR A 67 5.45 3.73 -2.16
N ASP A 68 4.37 3.70 -1.37
CA ASP A 68 4.29 4.33 -0.05
C ASP A 68 4.96 3.48 1.04
N LEU A 69 5.15 2.16 0.82
CA LEU A 69 5.72 1.26 1.83
C LEU A 69 7.17 1.60 2.16
N GLY A 70 8.02 1.82 1.14
CA GLY A 70 9.43 2.18 1.35
C GLY A 70 9.61 3.46 2.20
N PRO A 71 9.02 4.60 1.81
CA PRO A 71 9.06 5.81 2.63
C PRO A 71 8.47 5.62 4.03
N THR A 72 7.44 4.77 4.17
CA THR A 72 6.84 4.46 5.48
C THR A 72 7.81 3.73 6.39
N VAL A 73 8.51 2.71 5.89
CA VAL A 73 9.51 1.97 6.67
C VAL A 73 10.64 2.90 7.12
N LEU A 74 11.15 3.74 6.22
CA LEU A 74 12.17 4.73 6.58
C LEU A 74 11.67 5.69 7.66
N SER A 75 10.45 6.21 7.51
CA SER A 75 9.85 7.12 8.49
C SER A 75 9.66 6.48 9.86
N LEU A 76 9.26 5.22 9.91
CA LEU A 76 9.13 4.45 11.14
C LEU A 76 10.50 4.19 11.82
N SER A 77 11.58 4.18 11.04
CA SER A 77 12.95 4.02 11.51
C SER A 77 13.64 5.38 11.83
N ASP A 78 12.86 6.48 11.89
CA ASP A 78 13.35 7.85 12.07
C ASP A 78 14.34 8.31 10.98
N ILE A 79 14.25 7.73 9.79
CA ILE A 79 15.05 8.10 8.63
C ILE A 79 14.19 8.91 7.67
N LYS A 80 14.65 10.10 7.29
CA LYS A 80 13.93 10.94 6.32
C LYS A 80 13.96 10.31 4.93
N PRO A 81 12.79 10.05 4.31
CA PRO A 81 12.75 9.50 2.96
C PRO A 81 13.46 10.41 1.94
N PRO A 82 14.29 9.85 1.06
CA PRO A 82 14.96 10.60 -0.01
C PRO A 82 13.95 11.26 -0.97
N LYS A 83 14.30 12.44 -1.50
CA LYS A 83 13.40 13.20 -2.40
C LYS A 83 13.03 12.49 -3.71
N HIS A 84 13.84 11.53 -4.16
CA HIS A 84 13.56 10.77 -5.38
C HIS A 84 12.49 9.69 -5.20
N MET A 85 12.11 9.35 -3.97
CA MET A 85 10.99 8.44 -3.72
C MET A 85 9.66 9.11 -4.08
N GLN A 86 8.91 8.49 -4.98
CA GLN A 86 7.61 9.01 -5.44
C GLN A 86 6.47 8.74 -4.45
N GLY A 87 6.63 7.72 -3.60
CA GLY A 87 5.70 7.40 -2.52
C GLY A 87 5.81 8.37 -1.35
N ARG A 88 4.84 8.30 -0.46
CA ARG A 88 4.81 9.09 0.77
C ARG A 88 4.70 8.20 1.99
N ALA A 89 5.34 8.60 3.07
CA ALA A 89 5.24 7.88 4.33
C ALA A 89 3.80 7.97 4.88
N LEU A 90 3.24 6.84 5.27
CA LEU A 90 1.91 6.74 5.87
C LEU A 90 1.96 6.95 7.39
N TYR A 91 3.05 6.51 8.02
CA TYR A 91 3.24 6.49 9.46
C TYR A 91 4.62 7.01 9.85
N GLY A 92 4.80 7.26 11.15
CA GLY A 92 6.08 7.69 11.72
C GLY A 92 6.32 9.19 11.64
N LYS A 93 7.54 9.60 11.95
CA LYS A 93 7.94 11.01 12.10
C LYS A 93 7.78 11.85 10.83
N PHE A 94 7.99 11.24 9.66
CA PHE A 94 7.94 11.92 8.36
C PHE A 94 6.66 11.57 7.59
N ALA A 95 5.61 11.13 8.28
CA ALA A 95 4.33 10.83 7.65
C ALA A 95 3.75 12.06 6.94
N SER A 96 3.26 11.86 5.72
CA SER A 96 2.60 12.91 4.94
C SER A 96 1.26 13.28 5.55
N ARG A 97 0.98 14.57 5.67
CA ARG A 97 -0.33 15.08 6.08
C ARG A 97 -1.29 15.25 4.90
N GLU A 98 -0.78 15.22 3.67
CA GLU A 98 -1.57 15.37 2.46
C GLU A 98 -2.26 14.05 2.11
N LYS A 99 -3.57 14.10 1.86
CA LYS A 99 -4.32 12.95 1.35
C LYS A 99 -4.12 12.83 -0.17
N ARG A 100 -3.95 11.60 -0.65
CA ARG A 100 -3.92 11.33 -2.09
C ARG A 100 -5.34 11.45 -2.64
N THR A 101 -5.53 12.33 -3.62
CA THR A 101 -6.82 12.53 -4.28
C THR A 101 -6.97 11.69 -5.53
N MET A 102 -5.86 11.26 -6.15
CA MET A 102 -5.86 10.41 -7.33
C MET A 102 -4.77 9.35 -7.25
N GLN A 103 -5.08 8.19 -7.78
CA GLN A 103 -4.16 7.07 -7.93
C GLN A 103 -4.09 6.64 -9.38
N PHE A 104 -2.87 6.47 -9.90
CA PHE A 104 -2.61 5.97 -11.24
C PHE A 104 -2.13 4.53 -11.20
N ALA A 105 -2.50 3.76 -12.22
CA ALA A 105 -2.04 2.40 -12.42
C ALA A 105 -1.71 2.15 -13.89
N LEU A 106 -0.75 1.25 -14.12
CA LEU A 106 -0.28 0.85 -15.44
C LEU A 106 -0.15 -0.67 -15.48
N ALA A 107 -0.65 -1.28 -16.54
CA ALA A 107 -0.32 -2.64 -16.95
C ALA A 107 0.20 -2.58 -18.40
N ALA A 108 1.35 -3.20 -18.67
CA ALA A 108 1.94 -3.22 -20.00
C ALA A 108 1.82 -4.58 -20.67
N ASN A 109 1.96 -5.66 -19.90
CA ASN A 109 1.91 -7.04 -20.39
C ASN A 109 0.87 -7.82 -19.61
N GLN A 110 0.03 -8.56 -20.33
CA GLN A 110 -0.88 -9.53 -19.75
C GLN A 110 -0.69 -10.87 -20.47
N LEU A 111 -0.41 -11.93 -19.69
CA LEU A 111 -0.32 -13.31 -20.20
C LEU A 111 0.54 -13.43 -21.48
N HIS A 112 1.71 -12.82 -21.51
CA HIS A 112 2.65 -12.79 -22.65
C HIS A 112 2.23 -11.91 -23.84
N HIS A 113 1.12 -11.17 -23.74
CA HIS A 113 0.71 -10.22 -24.76
C HIS A 113 1.01 -8.78 -24.30
N PHE A 114 1.57 -7.98 -25.20
CA PHE A 114 1.73 -6.54 -24.97
C PHE A 114 0.36 -5.86 -25.07
N MET A 115 -0.19 -5.49 -23.94
CA MET A 115 -1.51 -4.85 -23.81
C MET A 115 -1.38 -3.64 -22.89
N PRO A 116 -0.92 -2.48 -23.40
CA PRO A 116 -0.75 -1.30 -22.58
C PRO A 116 -2.11 -0.74 -22.15
N VAL A 117 -2.35 -0.77 -20.86
CA VAL A 117 -3.57 -0.25 -20.24
C VAL A 117 -3.18 0.68 -19.10
N ARG A 118 -3.86 1.81 -19.00
CA ARG A 118 -3.71 2.76 -17.89
C ARG A 118 -5.03 2.95 -17.16
N ALA A 119 -4.94 3.20 -15.88
CA ALA A 119 -6.10 3.55 -15.08
C ALA A 119 -5.80 4.74 -14.16
N VAL A 120 -6.83 5.49 -13.85
CA VAL A 120 -6.84 6.51 -12.82
C VAL A 120 -8.10 6.37 -11.97
N THR A 121 -7.97 6.59 -10.67
CA THR A 121 -9.10 6.57 -9.73
C THR A 121 -8.95 7.67 -8.69
N ASP A 122 -10.08 8.22 -8.26
CA ASP A 122 -10.21 9.13 -7.12
C ASP A 122 -10.71 8.41 -5.85
N GLY A 123 -10.90 7.07 -5.93
CA GLY A 123 -11.45 6.24 -4.86
C GLY A 123 -12.95 5.98 -4.99
N HIS A 124 -13.70 6.78 -5.78
CA HIS A 124 -15.11 6.58 -6.10
C HIS A 124 -15.29 6.11 -7.54
N PHE A 125 -14.63 6.79 -8.47
CA PHE A 125 -14.67 6.47 -9.89
C PHE A 125 -13.31 5.95 -10.34
N LYS A 126 -13.35 5.09 -11.36
CA LYS A 126 -12.16 4.59 -12.04
C LYS A 126 -12.34 4.68 -13.55
N TYR A 127 -11.40 5.31 -14.21
CA TYR A 127 -11.29 5.32 -15.65
C TYR A 127 -10.15 4.40 -16.09
N ILE A 128 -10.43 3.50 -17.03
CA ILE A 128 -9.47 2.56 -17.60
C ILE A 128 -9.42 2.78 -19.10
N ARG A 129 -8.21 2.97 -19.65
CA ARG A 129 -7.98 3.13 -21.08
C ARG A 129 -7.03 2.07 -21.60
N SER A 130 -7.46 1.31 -22.60
CA SER A 130 -6.62 0.48 -23.45
C SER A 130 -6.03 1.32 -24.58
N TYR A 131 -4.82 0.98 -24.99
CA TYR A 131 -4.08 1.66 -26.08
C TYR A 131 -3.91 0.74 -27.29
N ILE A 132 -4.73 -0.29 -27.39
CA ILE A 132 -4.81 -1.21 -28.53
C ILE A 132 -6.19 -1.09 -29.14
#